data_ba6214500f107e90a7b3cfb666bffdcd
#
_entry.id   ba6214500f107e90a7b3cfb666bffdcd
#
_cell.length_a   1.000
_cell.length_b   1.000
_cell.length_c   1.000
_cell.angle_alpha   90.00
_cell.angle_beta   90.00
_cell.angle_gamma   90.00
#
_symmetry.space_group_name_H-M   'P 1'
#
loop_
_entity.id
_entity.type
_entity.pdbx_description
1 polymer ?
#
loop_
_entity_poly.entity_id
_entity_poly.type
_entity_poly.pdbx_seq_one_letter_code
_entity_poly.pdbx_strand_id
1 'polypeptide(L)'
;GRRSRKALGLGFAQQGIVGQSGRRSPVRVRTFLALHPPFATHLTGLLLRLGLGPTLARHKRGLTRILMRLPPPGRVGTRIAVEAQGPDGGVLAARHLAAGDQAEVTAAMILAAIRAVNAGEKPLRGSTTIVDHMTLTEAFDALRRFLPDMPIETWSSGAAGDRA
;
A
#
# COMPACT_ATOMS: atom_id res chain seq x y z
N GLY A 1 -5.47 -17.32 14.54
CA GLY A 1 -6.66 -17.20 13.70
C GLY A 1 -6.62 -15.91 12.89
N ARG A 2 -6.62 -16.00 11.57
CA ARG A 2 -6.71 -14.82 10.67
C ARG A 2 -8.07 -14.17 10.86
N ARG A 3 -8.12 -13.01 11.49
CA ARG A 3 -9.34 -12.21 11.55
C ARG A 3 -9.56 -11.58 10.18
N SER A 4 -10.61 -11.98 9.48
CA SER A 4 -11.07 -11.29 8.25
C SER A 4 -11.44 -9.85 8.60
N ARG A 5 -10.92 -8.90 7.82
CA ARG A 5 -11.28 -7.47 7.94
C ARG A 5 -12.02 -7.05 6.68
N LYS A 6 -13.07 -6.26 6.85
CA LYS A 6 -13.71 -5.61 5.71
C LYS A 6 -12.80 -4.52 5.17
N ALA A 7 -12.69 -4.44 3.85
CA ALA A 7 -11.89 -3.44 3.15
C ALA A 7 -12.69 -2.87 1.99
N LEU A 8 -12.38 -1.65 1.60
CA LEU A 8 -12.98 -0.95 0.46
C LEU A 8 -12.11 -1.17 -0.77
N GLY A 9 -12.69 -1.67 -1.85
CA GLY A 9 -12.02 -1.74 -3.14
C GLY A 9 -11.83 -0.33 -3.71
N LEU A 10 -10.61 0.02 -4.07
CA LEU A 10 -10.27 1.31 -4.64
C LEU A 10 -9.52 1.10 -5.95
N GLY A 11 -9.82 1.96 -6.94
CA GLY A 11 -9.06 2.03 -8.19
C GLY A 11 -7.84 2.93 -7.99
N PHE A 12 -6.65 2.33 -7.96
CA PHE A 12 -5.39 3.08 -7.95
C PHE A 12 -4.70 2.99 -9.31
N ALA A 13 -4.00 4.05 -9.70
CA ALA A 13 -3.26 4.11 -10.96
C ALA A 13 -2.23 2.96 -11.10
N GLN A 14 -1.67 2.51 -9.98
CA GLN A 14 -0.71 1.40 -9.93
C GLN A 14 -1.29 0.08 -10.45
N GLN A 15 -2.61 -0.12 -10.41
CA GLN A 15 -3.26 -1.31 -10.94
C GLN A 15 -3.02 -1.46 -12.45
N GLY A 16 -3.04 -0.32 -13.19
CA GLY A 16 -2.72 -0.30 -14.61
C GLY A 16 -1.24 -0.58 -14.88
N ILE A 17 -0.35 -0.01 -14.08
CA ILE A 17 1.10 -0.16 -14.23
C ILE A 17 1.50 -1.63 -14.02
N VAL A 18 1.08 -2.24 -12.90
CA VAL A 18 1.40 -3.65 -12.59
C VAL A 18 0.77 -4.60 -13.60
N GLY A 19 -0.47 -4.32 -14.03
CA GLY A 19 -1.15 -5.12 -15.05
C GLY A 19 -0.43 -5.12 -16.40
N GLN A 20 0.26 -4.05 -16.75
CA GLN A 20 1.03 -3.93 -18.00
C GLN A 20 2.45 -4.47 -17.89
N SER A 21 3.04 -4.50 -16.69
CA SER A 21 4.41 -4.99 -16.47
C SER A 21 4.54 -6.51 -16.62
N GLY A 22 3.44 -7.24 -16.58
CA GLY A 22 3.39 -8.68 -16.78
C GLY A 22 3.60 -9.03 -18.26
N ARG A 23 4.85 -9.15 -18.69
CA ARG A 23 5.25 -9.39 -20.11
C ARG A 23 4.69 -10.66 -20.76
N ARG A 24 4.06 -11.58 -20.03
CA ARG A 24 3.59 -12.88 -20.55
C ARG A 24 2.12 -13.22 -20.26
N SER A 25 1.45 -12.52 -19.35
CA SER A 25 0.03 -12.77 -19.06
C SER A 25 -0.59 -11.56 -18.38
N PRO A 26 -1.82 -11.18 -18.73
CA PRO A 26 -2.51 -10.08 -18.07
C PRO A 26 -2.75 -10.43 -16.60
N VAL A 27 -2.11 -9.69 -15.69
CA VAL A 27 -2.31 -9.83 -14.26
C VAL A 27 -3.43 -8.90 -13.84
N ARG A 28 -4.47 -9.45 -13.21
CA ARG A 28 -5.54 -8.65 -12.65
C ARG A 28 -5.16 -8.17 -11.25
N VAL A 29 -4.94 -6.88 -11.11
CA VAL A 29 -4.60 -6.25 -9.82
C VAL A 29 -5.85 -5.65 -9.19
N ARG A 30 -6.07 -5.91 -7.90
CA ARG A 30 -7.11 -5.28 -7.09
C ARG A 30 -6.48 -4.68 -5.85
N THR A 31 -6.84 -3.47 -5.52
CA THR A 31 -6.35 -2.78 -4.33
C THR A 31 -7.49 -2.53 -3.35
N PHE A 32 -7.23 -2.78 -2.09
CA PHE A 32 -8.19 -2.63 -1.01
C PHE A 32 -7.61 -1.74 0.08
N LEU A 33 -8.44 -0.89 0.66
CA LEU A 33 -8.10 -0.05 1.80
C LEU A 33 -8.96 -0.43 3.00
N ALA A 34 -8.33 -0.65 4.14
CA ALA A 34 -9.00 -0.78 5.43
C ALA A 34 -8.49 0.31 6.37
N LEU A 35 -9.42 1.06 6.95
CA LEU A 35 -9.10 2.11 7.92
C LEU A 35 -9.11 1.54 9.34
N HIS A 36 -8.34 2.16 10.23
CA HIS A 36 -8.39 1.89 11.65
C HIS A 36 -8.89 3.15 12.38
N PRO A 37 -9.84 3.02 13.29
CA PRO A 37 -10.53 1.81 13.74
C PRO A 37 -11.51 1.23 12.69
N PRO A 38 -11.88 -0.05 12.81
CA PRO A 38 -12.69 -0.75 11.78
C PRO A 38 -14.01 -0.08 11.44
N PHE A 39 -14.66 0.60 12.39
CA PHE A 39 -15.92 1.31 12.14
C PHE A 39 -15.75 2.41 11.07
N ALA A 40 -14.58 3.02 10.95
CA ALA A 40 -14.31 4.04 9.94
C ALA A 40 -14.43 3.46 8.51
N THR A 41 -13.95 2.23 8.29
CA THR A 41 -14.12 1.53 7.01
C THR A 41 -15.61 1.24 6.74
N HIS A 42 -16.36 0.82 7.75
CA HIS A 42 -17.80 0.54 7.60
C HIS A 42 -18.59 1.82 7.31
N LEU A 43 -18.33 2.89 8.05
CA LEU A 43 -19.00 4.18 7.86
C LEU A 43 -18.70 4.73 6.46
N THR A 44 -17.44 4.76 6.03
CA THR A 44 -17.06 5.20 4.69
C THR A 44 -17.75 4.35 3.62
N GLY A 45 -17.76 3.03 3.77
CA GLY A 45 -18.45 2.12 2.84
C GLY A 45 -19.94 2.36 2.77
N LEU A 46 -20.61 2.64 3.90
CA LEU A 46 -22.02 2.98 3.95
C LEU A 46 -22.31 4.30 3.23
N LEU A 47 -21.54 5.36 3.53
CA LEU A 47 -21.70 6.66 2.89
C LEU A 47 -21.54 6.59 1.37
N LEU A 48 -20.54 5.82 0.90
CA LEU A 48 -20.35 5.60 -0.53
C LEU A 48 -21.51 4.81 -1.17
N ARG A 49 -22.04 3.78 -0.49
CA ARG A 49 -23.20 3.01 -0.96
C ARG A 49 -24.49 3.85 -1.04
N LEU A 50 -24.65 4.80 -0.13
CA LEU A 50 -25.75 5.76 -0.15
C LEU A 50 -25.57 6.86 -1.22
N GLY A 51 -24.55 6.78 -2.06
CA GLY A 51 -24.31 7.76 -3.11
C GLY A 51 -23.80 9.13 -2.61
N LEU A 52 -23.38 9.22 -1.34
CA LEU A 52 -22.93 10.48 -0.75
C LEU A 52 -21.50 10.88 -1.15
N GLY A 53 -20.82 10.09 -2.00
CA GLY A 53 -19.47 10.38 -2.49
C GLY A 53 -19.32 11.79 -3.08
N PRO A 54 -20.17 12.24 -4.03
CA PRO A 54 -20.09 13.60 -4.58
C PRO A 54 -20.29 14.69 -3.54
N THR A 55 -21.20 14.47 -2.58
CA THR A 55 -21.46 15.43 -1.46
C THR A 55 -20.25 15.55 -0.56
N LEU A 56 -19.61 14.42 -0.19
CA LEU A 56 -18.39 14.40 0.59
C LEU A 56 -17.24 15.11 -0.15
N ALA A 57 -17.12 14.88 -1.45
CA ALA A 57 -16.12 15.55 -2.29
C ALA A 57 -16.35 17.07 -2.35
N ARG A 58 -17.60 17.52 -2.43
CA ARG A 58 -17.96 18.94 -2.41
C ARG A 58 -17.55 19.60 -1.09
N HIS A 59 -17.76 18.93 0.02
CA HIS A 59 -17.48 19.43 1.38
C HIS A 59 -16.11 19.03 1.93
N LYS A 60 -15.19 18.53 1.09
CA LYS A 60 -13.88 18.01 1.49
C LYS A 60 -13.08 18.94 2.41
N ARG A 61 -13.06 20.26 2.15
CA ARG A 61 -12.32 21.23 2.97
C ARG A 61 -12.84 21.31 4.40
N GLY A 62 -14.17 21.32 4.58
CA GLY A 62 -14.81 21.32 5.89
C GLY A 62 -14.57 20.02 6.64
N LEU A 63 -14.74 18.89 5.96
CA LEU A 63 -14.48 17.55 6.53
C LEU A 63 -13.02 17.40 6.95
N THR A 64 -12.08 17.81 6.12
CA THR A 64 -10.64 17.77 6.47
C THR A 64 -10.37 18.61 7.71
N ARG A 65 -10.93 19.82 7.80
CA ARG A 65 -10.73 20.70 8.97
C ARG A 65 -11.29 20.08 10.25
N ILE A 66 -12.43 19.41 10.18
CA ILE A 66 -13.01 18.68 11.31
C ILE A 66 -12.13 17.50 11.70
N LEU A 67 -11.74 16.68 10.74
CA LEU A 67 -10.89 15.50 10.97
C LEU A 67 -9.53 15.88 11.57
N MET A 68 -8.93 16.98 11.14
CA MET A 68 -7.65 17.46 11.68
C MET A 68 -7.75 17.98 13.12
N ARG A 69 -8.94 18.28 13.61
CA ARG A 69 -9.18 18.70 15.00
C ARG A 69 -9.48 17.54 15.94
N LEU A 70 -9.84 16.39 15.37
CA LEU A 70 -10.09 15.20 16.17
C LEU A 70 -8.76 14.51 16.50
N PRO A 71 -8.58 14.06 17.74
CA PRO A 71 -7.41 13.25 18.06
C PRO A 71 -7.41 11.99 17.19
N PRO A 72 -6.23 11.57 16.69
CA PRO A 72 -6.14 10.39 15.85
C PRO A 72 -6.65 9.17 16.63
N PRO A 73 -7.67 8.47 16.12
CA PRO A 73 -8.22 7.32 16.79
C PRO A 73 -7.24 6.13 16.66
N GLY A 74 -6.69 5.68 17.78
CA GLY A 74 -5.87 4.46 17.85
C GLY A 74 -4.37 4.70 17.70
N ARG A 75 -3.63 3.60 17.52
CA ARG A 75 -2.18 3.64 17.29
C ARG A 75 -1.88 4.01 15.85
N VAL A 76 -0.93 4.91 15.65
CA VAL A 76 -0.36 5.19 14.34
C VAL A 76 0.36 3.94 13.84
N GLY A 77 0.02 3.52 12.64
CA GLY A 77 0.67 2.34 12.04
C GLY A 77 0.06 1.99 10.70
N THR A 78 0.91 1.52 9.80
CA THR A 78 0.58 1.12 8.44
C THR A 78 0.79 -0.37 8.28
N ARG A 79 -0.15 -1.05 7.64
CA ARG A 79 0.00 -2.45 7.25
C ARG A 79 -0.35 -2.60 5.78
N ILE A 80 0.56 -3.18 5.04
CA ILE A 80 0.40 -3.48 3.63
C ILE A 80 0.47 -5.00 3.48
N ALA A 81 -0.48 -5.56 2.74
CA ALA A 81 -0.46 -6.96 2.35
C ALA A 81 -0.59 -7.05 0.84
N VAL A 82 0.27 -7.83 0.22
CA VAL A 82 0.22 -8.14 -1.21
C VAL A 82 0.13 -9.64 -1.36
N GLU A 83 -0.88 -10.11 -2.07
CA GLU A 83 -1.12 -11.52 -2.32
C GLU A 83 -1.15 -11.78 -3.83
N ALA A 84 -0.40 -12.78 -4.26
CA ALA A 84 -0.52 -13.37 -5.58
C ALA A 84 -1.46 -14.57 -5.50
N GLN A 85 -2.49 -14.58 -6.35
CA GLN A 85 -3.46 -15.65 -6.40
C GLN A 85 -3.40 -16.39 -7.74
N GLY A 86 -3.55 -17.70 -7.68
CA GLY A 86 -3.69 -18.54 -8.85
C GLY A 86 -5.05 -18.40 -9.54
N PRO A 87 -5.24 -19.05 -10.68
CA PRO A 87 -6.52 -19.05 -11.41
C PRO A 87 -7.68 -19.61 -10.59
N ASP A 88 -7.41 -20.51 -9.68
CA ASP A 88 -8.32 -21.15 -8.73
C ASP A 88 -8.66 -20.26 -7.52
N GLY A 89 -8.05 -19.08 -7.43
CA GLY A 89 -8.17 -18.16 -6.28
C GLY A 89 -7.32 -18.54 -5.07
N GLY A 90 -6.55 -19.62 -5.15
CA GLY A 90 -5.60 -20.01 -4.11
C GLY A 90 -4.45 -19.01 -3.99
N VAL A 91 -4.01 -18.72 -2.75
CA VAL A 91 -2.87 -17.84 -2.52
C VAL A 91 -1.57 -18.58 -2.83
N LEU A 92 -0.87 -18.16 -3.87
CA LEU A 92 0.42 -18.69 -4.30
C LEU A 92 1.57 -18.11 -3.46
N ALA A 93 1.50 -16.82 -3.19
CA ALA A 93 2.49 -16.11 -2.38
C ALA A 93 1.85 -14.90 -1.71
N ALA A 94 2.32 -14.56 -0.53
CA ALA A 94 1.94 -13.33 0.14
C ALA A 94 3.16 -12.67 0.77
N ARG A 95 3.15 -11.34 0.77
CA ARG A 95 4.13 -10.49 1.45
C ARG A 95 3.38 -9.47 2.29
N HIS A 96 3.89 -9.25 3.46
CA HIS A 96 3.29 -8.34 4.42
C HIS A 96 4.35 -7.38 4.92
N LEU A 97 3.94 -6.15 5.14
CA LEU A 97 4.72 -5.08 5.76
C LEU A 97 3.90 -4.47 6.88
N ALA A 98 4.46 -4.34 8.04
CA ALA A 98 3.95 -3.48 9.09
C ALA A 98 5.02 -2.45 9.44
N ALA A 99 4.61 -1.21 9.52
CA ALA A 99 5.49 -0.09 9.82
C ALA A 99 4.75 0.96 10.67
N GLY A 100 5.47 1.93 11.17
CA GLY A 100 4.93 3.05 11.92
C GLY A 100 4.10 4.01 11.08
N ASP A 101 4.40 5.29 11.14
CA ASP A 101 3.66 6.32 10.43
C ASP A 101 3.79 6.18 8.91
N GLN A 102 2.66 6.20 8.22
CA GLN A 102 2.62 6.13 6.75
C GLN A 102 3.33 7.31 6.09
N ALA A 103 3.24 8.50 6.66
CA ALA A 103 3.86 9.69 6.09
C ALA A 103 5.39 9.59 6.15
N GLU A 104 5.94 9.12 7.26
CA GLU A 104 7.38 8.88 7.42
C GLU A 104 7.88 7.81 6.46
N VAL A 105 7.17 6.69 6.34
CA VAL A 105 7.50 5.62 5.39
C VAL A 105 7.48 6.14 3.95
N THR A 106 6.45 6.91 3.61
CA THR A 106 6.33 7.51 2.27
C THR A 106 7.47 8.48 1.99
N ALA A 107 7.80 9.35 2.93
CA ALA A 107 8.91 10.30 2.79
C ALA A 107 10.26 9.58 2.62
N ALA A 108 10.52 8.55 3.42
CA ALA A 108 11.72 7.75 3.31
C ALA A 108 11.82 7.03 1.95
N MET A 109 10.70 6.50 1.45
CA MET A 109 10.65 5.87 0.12
C MET A 109 10.86 6.86 -1.01
N ILE A 110 10.34 8.09 -0.91
CA ILE A 110 10.60 9.15 -1.90
C ILE A 110 12.09 9.51 -1.91
N LEU A 111 12.72 9.66 -0.74
CA LEU A 111 14.16 9.93 -0.65
C LEU A 111 14.99 8.79 -1.24
N ALA A 112 14.61 7.54 -0.97
CA ALA A 112 15.25 6.37 -1.54
C ALA A 112 15.15 6.36 -3.07
N ALA A 113 13.95 6.65 -3.60
CA ALA A 113 13.71 6.72 -5.03
C ALA A 113 14.56 7.83 -5.71
N ILE A 114 14.60 9.04 -5.13
CA ILE A 114 15.44 10.13 -5.62
C ILE A 114 16.91 9.72 -5.66
N ARG A 115 17.41 9.06 -4.60
CA ARG A 115 18.80 8.59 -4.56
C ARG A 115 19.07 7.51 -5.61
N ALA A 116 18.17 6.55 -5.77
CA ALA A 116 18.29 5.49 -6.76
C ALA A 116 18.33 6.05 -8.19
N VAL A 117 17.46 7.04 -8.48
CA VAL A 117 17.44 7.73 -9.76
C VAL A 117 18.74 8.52 -10.01
N ASN A 118 19.22 9.25 -9.00
CA ASN A 118 20.44 10.06 -9.13
C ASN A 118 21.72 9.22 -9.19
N ALA A 119 21.74 8.05 -8.55
CA ALA A 119 22.86 7.12 -8.60
C ALA A 119 22.82 6.20 -9.84
N GLY A 120 21.69 6.13 -10.52
CA GLY A 120 21.47 5.22 -11.63
C GLY A 120 22.23 5.65 -12.88
N GLU A 121 22.92 4.70 -13.50
CA GLU A 121 23.57 4.84 -14.80
C GLU A 121 22.57 4.89 -15.95
N LYS A 122 21.29 4.62 -15.68
CA LYS A 122 20.24 4.57 -16.70
C LYS A 122 19.64 5.96 -16.90
N PRO A 123 19.74 6.53 -18.08
CA PRO A 123 19.10 7.82 -18.37
C PRO A 123 17.58 7.69 -18.22
N LEU A 124 16.98 8.65 -17.49
CA LEU A 124 15.53 8.80 -17.41
C LEU A 124 14.98 9.13 -18.79
N ARG A 125 14.42 8.15 -19.47
CA ARG A 125 13.74 8.36 -20.74
C ARG A 125 12.26 7.99 -20.57
N GLY A 126 11.38 8.97 -20.78
CA GLY A 126 9.93 8.77 -20.67
C GLY A 126 9.44 8.62 -19.23
N SER A 127 8.32 7.95 -19.06
CA SER A 127 7.74 7.64 -17.75
C SER A 127 8.32 6.34 -17.22
N THR A 128 8.93 6.40 -16.05
CA THR A 128 9.50 5.23 -15.34
C THR A 128 8.80 5.05 -13.99
N THR A 129 8.88 3.86 -13.45
CA THR A 129 8.36 3.54 -12.12
C THR A 129 9.50 3.25 -11.15
N ILE A 130 9.22 3.31 -9.86
CA ILE A 130 10.24 3.03 -8.84
C ILE A 130 10.84 1.62 -8.99
N VAL A 131 10.08 0.65 -9.47
CA VAL A 131 10.55 -0.73 -9.67
C VAL A 131 11.56 -0.87 -10.82
N ASP A 132 11.67 0.14 -11.68
CA ASP A 132 12.68 0.19 -12.75
C ASP A 132 14.05 0.60 -12.21
N HIS A 133 14.09 1.22 -11.03
CA HIS A 133 15.28 1.82 -10.42
C HIS A 133 15.69 1.17 -9.11
N MET A 134 14.79 0.44 -8.46
CA MET A 134 15.03 -0.13 -7.14
C MET A 134 14.33 -1.47 -6.97
N THR A 135 15.05 -2.44 -6.44
CA THR A 135 14.49 -3.72 -6.01
C THR A 135 13.77 -3.60 -4.66
N LEU A 136 12.92 -4.56 -4.34
CA LEU A 136 12.23 -4.59 -3.04
C LEU A 136 13.21 -4.66 -1.86
N THR A 137 14.31 -5.39 -2.01
CA THR A 137 15.36 -5.50 -0.97
C THR A 137 16.02 -4.15 -0.72
N GLU A 138 16.44 -3.45 -1.78
CA GLU A 138 17.02 -2.11 -1.67
C GLU A 138 16.04 -1.11 -1.05
N ALA A 139 14.74 -1.23 -1.35
CA ALA A 139 13.70 -0.43 -0.73
C ALA A 139 13.62 -0.67 0.79
N PHE A 140 13.66 -1.91 1.24
CA PHE A 140 13.67 -2.23 2.67
C PHE A 140 14.95 -1.78 3.37
N ASP A 141 16.09 -1.92 2.74
CA ASP A 141 17.38 -1.46 3.29
C ASP A 141 17.40 0.07 3.39
N ALA A 142 16.82 0.77 2.42
CA ALA A 142 16.65 2.21 2.48
C ALA A 142 15.71 2.62 3.63
N LEU A 143 14.58 1.93 3.82
CA LEU A 143 13.68 2.21 4.94
C LEU A 143 14.39 2.05 6.29
N ARG A 144 15.13 0.95 6.50
CA ARG A 144 15.91 0.73 7.72
C ARG A 144 16.97 1.80 7.96
N ARG A 145 17.58 2.29 6.87
CA ARG A 145 18.61 3.34 6.94
C ARG A 145 18.04 4.70 7.30
N PHE A 146 16.87 5.06 6.72
CA PHE A 146 16.25 6.36 6.95
C PHE A 146 15.41 6.42 8.22
N LEU A 147 14.93 5.28 8.69
CA LEU A 147 14.04 5.15 9.84
C LEU A 147 14.56 4.04 10.77
N PRO A 148 15.78 4.21 11.35
CA PRO A 148 16.44 3.15 12.14
C PRO A 148 15.61 2.75 13.38
N ASP A 149 14.91 3.70 13.99
CA ASP A 149 14.12 3.47 15.21
C ASP A 149 12.69 3.01 14.92
N MET A 150 12.29 2.96 13.63
CA MET A 150 10.96 2.52 13.26
C MET A 150 10.89 0.99 13.23
N PRO A 151 9.97 0.36 13.97
CA PRO A 151 9.75 -1.07 13.85
C PRO A 151 9.18 -1.40 12.47
N ILE A 152 9.98 -2.07 11.65
CA ILE A 152 9.59 -2.55 10.32
C ILE A 152 9.55 -4.07 10.39
N GLU A 153 8.35 -4.62 10.38
CA GLU A 153 8.12 -6.06 10.36
C GLU A 153 7.74 -6.50 8.94
N THR A 154 8.43 -7.51 8.46
CA THR A 154 8.11 -8.14 7.18
C THR A 154 7.97 -9.64 7.39
N TRP A 155 6.94 -10.22 6.80
CA TRP A 155 6.79 -11.67 6.79
C TRP A 155 6.22 -12.14 5.45
N SER A 156 6.53 -13.37 5.11
CA SER A 156 6.03 -14.01 3.91
C SER A 156 5.27 -15.28 4.26
N SER A 157 4.20 -15.56 3.54
CA SER A 157 3.54 -16.84 3.54
C SER A 157 3.41 -17.32 2.09
N GLY A 158 3.73 -18.58 1.84
CA GLY A 158 3.54 -19.21 0.55
C GLY A 158 3.17 -20.67 0.76
N ALA A 159 2.49 -21.27 -0.18
CA ALA A 159 2.09 -22.68 -0.13
C ALA A 159 3.28 -23.67 -0.12
N ALA A 160 4.50 -23.18 -0.37
CA ALA A 160 5.73 -23.98 -0.44
C ALA A 160 6.67 -23.83 0.77
N GLY A 161 6.34 -23.02 1.78
CA GLY A 161 7.27 -22.64 2.86
C GLY A 161 7.15 -23.43 4.17
N ASP A 162 6.15 -24.30 4.31
CA ASP A 162 5.94 -25.07 5.56
C ASP A 162 6.40 -26.54 5.46
N ARG A 163 7.33 -26.81 4.56
CA ARG A 163 8.00 -28.14 4.50
C ARG A 163 9.50 -27.94 4.57
N ALA A 164 10.01 -27.70 5.74
CA ALA A 164 11.40 -27.95 6.14
C ALA A 164 11.44 -28.19 7.65
#